data_75f6ade64e3105a655c1d97e0b0efc79
#
_entry.id   75f6ade64e3105a655c1d97e0b0efc79
#
_cell.length_a   1.000
_cell.length_b   1.000
_cell.length_c   1.000
_cell.angle_alpha   90.00
_cell.angle_beta   90.00
_cell.angle_gamma   90.00
#
_symmetry.space_group_name_H-M   'P 1'
#
loop_
_entity.id
_entity.type
_entity.pdbx_description
1 polymer ?
#
loop_
_entity_poly.entity_id
_entity_poly.type
_entity_poly.pdbx_seq_one_letter_code
_entity_poly.pdbx_strand_id
1 'polypeptide(L)'
;RDVWELNLNGDTSAVTAPGQFVNIALPGRFLRRPISICSWTADGLTLLVKEAGEGTRELVRMAPGTELDVLSGLGNGFDPAKAAGKNAVLVGGGIGIAPLLGLSIRMREQGQNPTVVLGYRSAEDSFYQTMFAAIGVDIQIATEDGSIGTKGFVTDVLKAFAEEVYVLACGPVPMLRAVHGLSNVTGGQFSFEARMACGFGACVGCTIQTADGPKRVCKDGPVFRKEEILW
;
A
#
# COMPACT_ATOMS: atom_id res chain seq x y z
N ARG A 1 -4.43 -3.13 -19.35
CA ARG A 1 -4.11 -2.97 -17.92
C ARG A 1 -5.36 -3.19 -17.11
N ASP A 2 -5.23 -3.82 -15.96
CA ASP A 2 -6.33 -4.13 -15.03
C ASP A 2 -6.31 -3.23 -13.78
N VAL A 3 -5.56 -2.11 -13.83
CA VAL A 3 -5.47 -1.10 -12.76
C VAL A 3 -6.04 0.22 -13.26
N TRP A 4 -6.94 0.78 -12.46
CA TRP A 4 -7.69 2.01 -12.72
C TRP A 4 -7.43 3.03 -11.64
N GLU A 5 -7.34 4.29 -12.03
CA GLU A 5 -7.32 5.42 -11.11
C GLU A 5 -8.73 5.98 -10.95
N LEU A 6 -9.17 6.09 -9.70
CA LEU A 6 -10.44 6.69 -9.34
C LEU A 6 -10.18 7.92 -8.46
N ASN A 7 -10.68 9.06 -8.89
CA ASN A 7 -10.63 10.30 -8.12
C ASN A 7 -12.01 10.55 -7.51
N LEU A 8 -12.09 10.63 -6.19
CA LEU A 8 -13.32 10.85 -5.44
C LEU A 8 -13.26 12.21 -4.78
N ASN A 9 -14.30 13.02 -4.97
CA ASN A 9 -14.49 14.28 -4.25
C ASN A 9 -15.31 14.03 -2.99
N GLY A 10 -14.91 14.63 -1.87
CA GLY A 10 -15.62 14.51 -0.60
C GLY A 10 -14.76 14.85 0.60
N ASP A 11 -15.36 14.77 1.78
CA ASP A 11 -14.66 15.03 3.03
C ASP A 11 -13.59 13.95 3.31
N THR A 12 -12.36 14.39 3.43
CA THR A 12 -11.20 13.54 3.72
C THR A 12 -10.64 13.74 5.13
N SER A 13 -11.30 14.51 5.96
CA SER A 13 -10.83 14.88 7.31
C SER A 13 -10.49 13.68 8.21
N ALA A 14 -11.12 12.54 7.97
CA ALA A 14 -10.83 11.29 8.66
C ALA A 14 -9.53 10.60 8.19
N VAL A 15 -8.94 11.02 7.05
CA VAL A 15 -7.71 10.44 6.51
C VAL A 15 -6.52 11.15 7.11
N THR A 16 -5.78 10.50 7.98
CA THR A 16 -4.72 11.10 8.79
C THR A 16 -3.32 10.57 8.47
N ALA A 17 -3.23 9.38 7.86
CA ALA A 17 -1.94 8.73 7.61
C ALA A 17 -1.93 7.96 6.28
N PRO A 18 -0.80 7.93 5.55
CA PRO A 18 -0.64 7.09 4.37
C PRO A 18 -0.73 5.61 4.75
N GLY A 19 -1.36 4.79 3.90
CA GLY A 19 -1.60 3.37 4.20
C GLY A 19 -2.96 3.07 4.83
N GLN A 20 -3.74 4.11 5.20
CA GLN A 20 -5.16 3.96 5.50
C GLN A 20 -5.94 3.59 4.23
N PHE A 21 -7.16 3.10 4.40
CA PHE A 21 -8.02 2.66 3.31
C PHE A 21 -9.45 3.20 3.44
N VAL A 22 -10.19 3.10 2.37
CA VAL A 22 -11.63 3.33 2.33
C VAL A 22 -12.37 2.01 2.16
N ASN A 23 -13.64 1.98 2.57
CA ASN A 23 -14.51 0.82 2.37
C ASN A 23 -15.79 1.24 1.64
N ILE A 24 -15.88 0.91 0.34
CA ILE A 24 -16.87 1.43 -0.60
C ILE A 24 -18.06 0.48 -0.68
N ALA A 25 -19.28 0.96 -0.46
CA ALA A 25 -20.51 0.21 -0.74
C ALA A 25 -20.76 0.18 -2.25
N LEU A 26 -21.24 -0.97 -2.72
CA LEU A 26 -21.66 -1.13 -4.11
C LEU A 26 -23.14 -1.54 -4.13
N PRO A 27 -23.95 -1.00 -5.07
CA PRO A 27 -25.36 -1.36 -5.20
C PRO A 27 -25.54 -2.88 -5.36
N GLY A 28 -26.47 -3.47 -4.60
CA GLY A 28 -26.76 -4.89 -4.65
C GLY A 28 -25.68 -5.82 -4.09
N ARG A 29 -24.61 -5.29 -3.51
CA ARG A 29 -23.52 -6.07 -2.90
C ARG A 29 -23.59 -5.98 -1.37
N PHE A 30 -23.60 -7.13 -0.69
CA PHE A 30 -23.64 -7.17 0.77
C PHE A 30 -22.37 -6.64 1.43
N LEU A 31 -21.21 -7.00 0.90
CA LEU A 31 -19.92 -6.54 1.44
C LEU A 31 -19.43 -5.31 0.69
N ARG A 32 -18.88 -4.35 1.42
CA ARG A 32 -18.12 -3.21 0.89
C ARG A 32 -16.78 -3.67 0.28
N ARG A 33 -16.14 -2.80 -0.45
CA ARG A 33 -14.83 -3.04 -1.07
C ARG A 33 -13.77 -2.18 -0.38
N PRO A 34 -12.85 -2.81 0.38
CA PRO A 34 -11.72 -2.11 0.97
C PRO A 34 -10.71 -1.78 -0.13
N ILE A 35 -10.35 -0.49 -0.26
CA ILE A 35 -9.39 0.01 -1.23
C ILE A 35 -8.42 0.94 -0.51
N SER A 36 -7.13 0.70 -0.66
CA SER A 36 -6.09 1.56 -0.09
C SER A 36 -6.10 2.95 -0.71
N ILE A 37 -5.92 3.97 0.11
CA ILE A 37 -5.80 5.35 -0.34
C ILE A 37 -4.41 5.54 -0.96
N CYS A 38 -4.38 6.01 -2.21
CA CYS A 38 -3.13 6.32 -2.91
C CYS A 38 -2.58 7.68 -2.49
N SER A 39 -3.43 8.69 -2.55
CA SER A 39 -3.16 10.05 -2.08
C SER A 39 -4.46 10.77 -1.76
N TRP A 40 -4.37 11.89 -1.05
CA TRP A 40 -5.53 12.71 -0.71
C TRP A 40 -5.18 14.18 -0.55
N THR A 41 -6.18 15.04 -0.72
CA THR A 41 -6.18 16.47 -0.44
C THR A 41 -7.30 16.78 0.57
N ALA A 42 -7.55 18.03 0.89
CA ALA A 42 -8.68 18.41 1.76
C ALA A 42 -10.06 18.04 1.14
N ASP A 43 -10.15 18.04 -0.19
CA ASP A 43 -11.43 17.96 -0.92
C ASP A 43 -11.62 16.64 -1.67
N GLY A 44 -10.68 15.71 -1.56
CA GLY A 44 -10.80 14.44 -2.28
C GLY A 44 -9.63 13.49 -2.11
N LEU A 45 -9.80 12.30 -2.61
CA LEU A 45 -8.80 11.24 -2.55
C LEU A 45 -8.68 10.50 -3.89
N THR A 46 -7.48 9.99 -4.14
CA THR A 46 -7.18 9.14 -5.29
C THR A 46 -7.02 7.70 -4.83
N LEU A 47 -7.68 6.79 -5.52
CA LEU A 47 -7.60 5.35 -5.33
C LEU A 47 -7.00 4.69 -6.57
N LEU A 48 -6.18 3.66 -6.37
CA LEU A 48 -5.84 2.72 -7.43
C LEU A 48 -6.59 1.42 -7.21
N VAL A 49 -7.38 1.04 -8.19
CA VAL A 49 -8.24 -0.13 -8.12
C VAL A 49 -7.83 -1.16 -9.16
N LYS A 50 -7.46 -2.35 -8.71
CA LYS A 50 -7.21 -3.49 -9.58
C LYS A 50 -8.51 -4.27 -9.79
N GLU A 51 -8.79 -4.64 -11.05
CA GLU A 51 -9.90 -5.55 -11.36
C GLU A 51 -9.58 -6.97 -10.89
N ALA A 52 -9.86 -7.27 -9.61
CA ALA A 52 -9.59 -8.57 -8.99
C ALA A 52 -10.83 -9.46 -8.88
N GLY A 53 -12.02 -8.91 -9.12
CA GLY A 53 -13.28 -9.65 -9.03
C GLY A 53 -14.47 -8.80 -9.49
N GLU A 54 -15.68 -9.35 -9.38
CA GLU A 54 -16.90 -8.67 -9.88
C GLU A 54 -17.08 -7.28 -9.27
N GLY A 55 -16.91 -7.12 -7.95
CA GLY A 55 -17.15 -5.83 -7.30
C GLY A 55 -16.17 -4.74 -7.71
N THR A 56 -14.87 -5.05 -7.85
CA THR A 56 -13.91 -4.06 -8.37
C THR A 56 -14.12 -3.77 -9.84
N ARG A 57 -14.54 -4.76 -10.64
CA ARG A 57 -14.94 -4.56 -12.04
C ARG A 57 -16.17 -3.67 -12.18
N GLU A 58 -17.15 -3.81 -11.30
CA GLU A 58 -18.34 -2.95 -11.24
C GLU A 58 -17.94 -1.51 -10.85
N LEU A 59 -17.12 -1.36 -9.81
CA LEU A 59 -16.66 -0.06 -9.31
C LEU A 59 -15.96 0.76 -10.41
N VAL A 60 -15.02 0.17 -11.15
CA VAL A 60 -14.24 0.88 -12.18
C VAL A 60 -15.04 1.20 -13.44
N ARG A 61 -16.23 0.64 -13.60
CA ARG A 61 -17.15 0.91 -14.73
C ARG A 61 -18.25 1.90 -14.40
N MET A 62 -18.30 2.39 -13.17
CA MET A 62 -19.27 3.42 -12.81
C MET A 62 -19.00 4.70 -13.57
N ALA A 63 -20.08 5.40 -13.96
CA ALA A 63 -19.96 6.66 -14.67
C ALA A 63 -19.36 7.75 -13.78
N PRO A 64 -18.54 8.66 -14.33
CA PRO A 64 -18.12 9.86 -13.62
C PRO A 64 -19.33 10.63 -13.06
N GLY A 65 -19.21 11.14 -11.83
CA GLY A 65 -20.30 11.80 -11.12
C GLY A 65 -21.24 10.86 -10.33
N THR A 66 -20.98 9.53 -10.35
CA THR A 66 -21.72 8.60 -9.50
C THR A 66 -21.40 8.88 -8.03
N GLU A 67 -22.43 9.04 -7.21
CA GLU A 67 -22.28 9.16 -5.76
C GLU A 67 -22.01 7.79 -5.14
N LEU A 68 -21.01 7.72 -4.26
CA LEU A 68 -20.59 6.51 -3.56
C LEU A 68 -20.76 6.66 -2.05
N ASP A 69 -21.29 5.65 -1.40
CA ASP A 69 -21.25 5.52 0.06
C ASP A 69 -19.90 4.94 0.49
N VAL A 70 -19.07 5.78 1.12
CA VAL A 70 -17.67 5.48 1.46
C VAL A 70 -17.43 5.67 2.96
N LEU A 71 -16.95 4.64 3.63
CA LEU A 71 -16.32 4.78 4.94
C LEU A 71 -14.85 5.10 4.73
N SER A 72 -14.38 6.23 5.24
CA SER A 72 -13.00 6.71 5.06
C SER A 72 -12.18 6.67 6.36
N GLY A 73 -10.86 6.91 6.26
CA GLY A 73 -9.97 6.95 7.41
C GLY A 73 -9.87 5.64 8.19
N LEU A 74 -10.07 4.51 7.53
CA LEU A 74 -10.05 3.21 8.16
C LEU A 74 -8.64 2.67 8.33
N GLY A 75 -8.43 1.94 9.42
CA GLY A 75 -7.15 1.34 9.78
C GLY A 75 -6.09 2.35 10.24
N ASN A 76 -4.92 1.80 10.65
CA ASN A 76 -3.74 2.56 11.00
C ASN A 76 -2.81 2.64 9.79
N GLY A 77 -2.28 3.82 9.49
CA GLY A 77 -1.33 4.02 8.39
C GLY A 77 0.12 3.77 8.78
N PHE A 78 1.01 4.03 7.84
CA PHE A 78 2.44 4.10 8.08
C PHE A 78 2.78 5.30 8.97
N ASP A 79 3.78 5.14 9.82
CA ASP A 79 4.39 6.21 10.61
C ASP A 79 5.78 6.57 10.04
N PRO A 80 5.89 7.63 9.23
CA PRO A 80 7.16 8.06 8.64
C PRO A 80 8.21 8.45 9.68
N ALA A 81 7.79 8.91 10.88
CA ALA A 81 8.71 9.31 11.93
C ALA A 81 9.59 8.15 12.44
N LYS A 82 9.09 6.91 12.36
CA LYS A 82 9.86 5.71 12.69
C LYS A 82 11.03 5.43 11.73
N ALA A 83 10.97 6.00 10.52
CA ALA A 83 12.01 5.88 9.50
C ALA A 83 13.01 7.04 9.54
N ALA A 84 12.74 8.10 10.33
CA ALA A 84 13.61 9.28 10.40
C ALA A 84 15.03 8.91 10.84
N GLY A 85 16.02 9.45 10.12
CA GLY A 85 17.46 9.18 10.37
C GLY A 85 17.94 7.78 9.99
N LYS A 86 17.10 6.98 9.31
CA LYS A 86 17.43 5.63 8.83
C LYS A 86 17.54 5.63 7.30
N ASN A 87 18.19 4.61 6.76
CA ASN A 87 18.16 4.32 5.33
C ASN A 87 16.78 3.74 4.98
N ALA A 88 15.82 4.63 4.70
CA ALA A 88 14.42 4.28 4.49
C ALA A 88 14.17 3.81 3.06
N VAL A 89 13.60 2.62 2.90
CA VAL A 89 13.25 2.05 1.60
C VAL A 89 11.77 1.70 1.57
N LEU A 90 11.02 2.32 0.65
CA LEU A 90 9.63 1.99 0.37
C LEU A 90 9.59 0.83 -0.62
N VAL A 91 8.90 -0.25 -0.29
CA VAL A 91 8.89 -1.47 -1.11
C VAL A 91 7.46 -1.80 -1.52
N GLY A 92 7.17 -1.69 -2.81
CA GLY A 92 5.84 -1.93 -3.36
C GLY A 92 5.79 -3.06 -4.39
N GLY A 93 4.79 -3.93 -4.30
CA GLY A 93 4.54 -4.96 -5.30
C GLY A 93 3.13 -4.91 -5.87
N GLY A 94 3.03 -4.84 -7.21
CA GLY A 94 1.74 -4.77 -7.89
C GLY A 94 0.87 -3.61 -7.36
N ILE A 95 -0.39 -3.87 -7.02
CA ILE A 95 -1.30 -2.82 -6.52
C ILE A 95 -0.88 -2.24 -5.15
N GLY A 96 -0.04 -2.94 -4.38
CA GLY A 96 0.52 -2.44 -3.12
C GLY A 96 1.41 -1.20 -3.26
N ILE A 97 1.71 -0.79 -4.49
CA ILE A 97 2.40 0.46 -4.80
C ILE A 97 1.53 1.69 -4.47
N ALA A 98 0.20 1.55 -4.56
CA ALA A 98 -0.73 2.65 -4.35
C ALA A 98 -0.49 3.45 -3.05
N PRO A 99 -0.52 2.86 -1.85
CA PRO A 99 -0.35 3.62 -0.60
C PRO A 99 1.05 4.22 -0.43
N LEU A 100 2.05 3.74 -1.18
CA LEU A 100 3.41 4.25 -1.10
C LEU A 100 3.57 5.62 -1.77
N LEU A 101 2.68 6.02 -2.69
CA LEU A 101 2.73 7.36 -3.27
C LEU A 101 2.44 8.42 -2.20
N GLY A 102 1.32 8.31 -1.49
CA GLY A 102 0.99 9.20 -0.37
C GLY A 102 2.05 9.17 0.74
N LEU A 103 2.62 8.00 0.99
CA LEU A 103 3.73 7.86 1.94
C LEU A 103 4.98 8.61 1.47
N SER A 104 5.35 8.51 0.18
CA SER A 104 6.49 9.24 -0.40
C SER A 104 6.29 10.75 -0.29
N ILE A 105 5.09 11.24 -0.61
CA ILE A 105 4.74 12.67 -0.47
C ILE A 105 4.95 13.12 0.99
N ARG A 106 4.36 12.39 1.94
CA ARG A 106 4.45 12.73 3.37
C ARG A 106 5.89 12.71 3.89
N MET A 107 6.71 11.74 3.47
CA MET A 107 8.12 11.66 3.85
C MET A 107 8.91 12.84 3.27
N ARG A 108 8.68 13.22 2.01
CA ARG A 108 9.31 14.38 1.39
C ARG A 108 8.94 15.70 2.09
N GLU A 109 7.66 15.88 2.44
CA GLU A 109 7.20 17.03 3.23
C GLU A 109 7.90 17.14 4.59
N GLN A 110 8.30 16.00 5.16
CA GLN A 110 9.05 15.92 6.42
C GLN A 110 10.59 16.00 6.22
N GLY A 111 11.05 16.30 5.02
CA GLY A 111 12.48 16.41 4.69
C GLY A 111 13.23 15.09 4.60
N GLN A 112 12.50 13.96 4.52
CA GLN A 112 13.09 12.63 4.34
C GLN A 112 13.24 12.29 2.85
N ASN A 113 14.27 11.53 2.48
CA ASN A 113 14.56 11.10 1.11
C ASN A 113 14.56 9.56 1.03
N PRO A 114 13.41 8.91 0.98
CA PRO A 114 13.38 7.46 0.84
C PRO A 114 13.76 7.03 -0.58
N THR A 115 14.38 5.85 -0.72
CA THR A 115 14.41 5.12 -1.98
C THR A 115 13.13 4.32 -2.15
N VAL A 116 12.58 4.28 -3.37
CA VAL A 116 11.36 3.53 -3.68
C VAL A 116 11.70 2.35 -4.59
N VAL A 117 11.39 1.14 -4.14
CA VAL A 117 11.59 -0.10 -4.91
C VAL A 117 10.22 -0.61 -5.36
N LEU A 118 10.00 -0.62 -6.69
CA LEU A 118 8.73 -1.00 -7.31
C LEU A 118 8.87 -2.35 -8.02
N GLY A 119 8.06 -3.32 -7.61
CA GLY A 119 8.03 -4.66 -8.19
C GLY A 119 6.83 -4.91 -9.09
N TYR A 120 7.08 -5.41 -10.31
CA TYR A 120 6.08 -5.78 -11.29
C TYR A 120 6.40 -7.13 -11.92
N ARG A 121 5.47 -7.72 -12.66
CA ARG A 121 5.74 -8.92 -13.46
C ARG A 121 6.52 -8.57 -14.74
N SER A 122 6.13 -7.46 -15.37
CA SER A 122 6.73 -6.99 -16.63
C SER A 122 6.63 -5.47 -16.76
N ALA A 123 7.28 -4.91 -17.78
CA ALA A 123 7.14 -3.51 -18.17
C ALA A 123 5.69 -3.13 -18.49
N GLU A 124 4.92 -4.04 -19.09
CA GLU A 124 3.51 -3.82 -19.44
C GLU A 124 2.62 -3.67 -18.21
N ASP A 125 2.98 -4.36 -17.11
CA ASP A 125 2.27 -4.28 -15.83
C ASP A 125 2.67 -3.04 -15.02
N SER A 126 3.72 -2.31 -15.43
CA SER A 126 4.25 -1.19 -14.67
C SER A 126 3.38 0.06 -14.77
N PHE A 127 3.24 0.77 -13.65
CA PHE A 127 2.47 2.01 -13.55
C PHE A 127 3.04 2.93 -12.47
N TYR A 128 2.67 4.20 -12.51
CA TYR A 128 2.97 5.22 -11.49
C TYR A 128 4.45 5.61 -11.32
N GLN A 129 5.37 5.11 -12.10
CA GLN A 129 6.81 5.47 -12.04
C GLN A 129 7.01 6.98 -12.21
N THR A 130 6.33 7.58 -13.18
CA THR A 130 6.39 9.02 -13.43
C THR A 130 5.86 9.85 -12.26
N MET A 131 4.87 9.33 -11.54
CA MET A 131 4.31 9.99 -10.36
C MET A 131 5.32 10.03 -9.21
N PHE A 132 6.02 8.91 -8.95
CA PHE A 132 7.10 8.88 -7.96
C PHE A 132 8.29 9.76 -8.39
N ALA A 133 8.67 9.76 -9.67
CA ALA A 133 9.72 10.63 -10.20
C ALA A 133 9.38 12.13 -10.00
N ALA A 134 8.10 12.50 -10.17
CA ALA A 134 7.65 13.88 -9.96
C ALA A 134 7.76 14.34 -8.49
N ILE A 135 7.71 13.41 -7.52
CA ILE A 135 7.94 13.69 -6.09
C ILE A 135 9.44 13.93 -5.81
N GLY A 136 10.33 13.50 -6.71
CA GLY A 136 11.77 13.64 -6.54
C GLY A 136 12.39 12.60 -5.60
N VAL A 137 11.81 11.39 -5.54
CA VAL A 137 12.39 10.25 -4.83
C VAL A 137 13.22 9.40 -5.78
N ASP A 138 14.25 8.71 -5.26
CA ASP A 138 14.98 7.71 -6.02
C ASP A 138 14.13 6.47 -6.26
N ILE A 139 14.12 5.96 -7.51
CA ILE A 139 13.27 4.84 -7.90
C ILE A 139 14.13 3.71 -8.45
N GLN A 140 13.95 2.52 -7.91
CA GLN A 140 14.49 1.28 -8.42
C GLN A 140 13.35 0.34 -8.80
N ILE A 141 13.47 -0.33 -9.94
CA ILE A 141 12.42 -1.19 -10.48
C ILE A 141 12.94 -2.61 -10.58
N ALA A 142 12.11 -3.57 -10.19
CA ALA A 142 12.30 -4.99 -10.46
C ALA A 142 11.16 -5.51 -11.31
N THR A 143 11.48 -6.30 -12.34
CA THR A 143 10.49 -7.06 -13.11
C THR A 143 10.88 -8.53 -13.18
N GLU A 144 9.90 -9.41 -13.01
CA GLU A 144 10.14 -10.85 -13.00
C GLU A 144 10.77 -11.32 -14.33
N ASP A 145 10.31 -10.75 -15.45
CA ASP A 145 10.81 -11.09 -16.80
C ASP A 145 12.08 -10.31 -17.20
N GLY A 146 12.46 -9.25 -16.46
CA GLY A 146 13.61 -8.42 -16.77
C GLY A 146 13.38 -7.41 -17.91
N SER A 147 12.14 -7.11 -18.25
CA SER A 147 11.79 -6.18 -19.34
C SER A 147 12.11 -4.72 -19.01
N ILE A 148 12.13 -4.34 -17.73
CA ILE A 148 12.69 -3.07 -17.23
C ILE A 148 13.34 -3.27 -15.86
N GLY A 149 14.35 -2.45 -15.55
CA GLY A 149 15.03 -2.46 -14.24
C GLY A 149 15.81 -3.75 -13.99
N THR A 150 15.83 -4.18 -12.73
CA THR A 150 16.48 -5.41 -12.29
C THR A 150 15.58 -6.61 -12.63
N LYS A 151 16.13 -7.62 -13.28
CA LYS A 151 15.43 -8.90 -13.50
C LYS A 151 15.30 -9.64 -12.17
N GLY A 152 14.09 -10.00 -11.79
CA GLY A 152 13.79 -10.72 -10.56
C GLY A 152 12.76 -9.99 -9.69
N PHE A 153 12.93 -10.09 -8.38
CA PHE A 153 12.00 -9.56 -7.39
C PHE A 153 12.57 -8.34 -6.66
N VAL A 154 11.72 -7.62 -5.95
CA VAL A 154 12.15 -6.50 -5.09
C VAL A 154 13.21 -6.91 -4.06
N THR A 155 13.25 -8.17 -3.66
CA THR A 155 14.27 -8.72 -2.78
C THR A 155 15.67 -8.75 -3.42
N ASP A 156 15.76 -8.89 -4.74
CA ASP A 156 17.04 -8.89 -5.45
C ASP A 156 17.63 -7.47 -5.51
N VAL A 157 16.75 -6.48 -5.65
CA VAL A 157 17.12 -5.07 -5.50
C VAL A 157 17.57 -4.78 -4.05
N LEU A 158 16.79 -5.22 -3.05
CA LEU A 158 17.11 -4.96 -1.64
C LEU A 158 18.43 -5.60 -1.19
N LYS A 159 18.76 -6.79 -1.68
CA LYS A 159 20.06 -7.46 -1.40
C LYS A 159 21.27 -6.67 -1.91
N ALA A 160 21.10 -5.81 -2.91
CA ALA A 160 22.17 -4.99 -3.46
C ALA A 160 22.47 -3.75 -2.60
N PHE A 161 21.64 -3.41 -1.63
CA PHE A 161 21.95 -2.35 -0.68
C PHE A 161 23.09 -2.80 0.25
N ALA A 162 24.16 -2.03 0.25
CA ALA A 162 25.36 -2.32 1.07
C ALA A 162 25.11 -2.10 2.58
N GLU A 163 24.17 -1.24 2.90
CA GLU A 163 23.83 -0.85 4.28
C GLU A 163 22.53 -1.50 4.73
N GLU A 164 22.35 -1.51 6.05
CA GLU A 164 21.05 -1.87 6.64
C GLU A 164 19.95 -0.91 6.21
N VAL A 165 18.76 -1.45 6.00
CA VAL A 165 17.59 -0.69 5.56
C VAL A 165 16.44 -0.81 6.55
N TYR A 166 15.68 0.28 6.67
CA TYR A 166 14.38 0.30 7.31
C TYR A 166 13.29 0.31 6.24
N VAL A 167 12.51 -0.75 6.13
CA VAL A 167 11.54 -0.89 5.05
C VAL A 167 10.14 -0.44 5.46
N LEU A 168 9.41 0.16 4.49
CA LEU A 168 7.98 0.41 4.58
C LEU A 168 7.36 -0.30 3.37
N ALA A 169 6.76 -1.47 3.61
CA ALA A 169 6.40 -2.40 2.54
C ALA A 169 4.89 -2.60 2.40
N CYS A 170 4.41 -2.66 1.15
CA CYS A 170 3.04 -3.02 0.82
C CYS A 170 2.99 -3.86 -0.45
N GLY A 171 2.24 -4.95 -0.43
CA GLY A 171 2.10 -5.86 -1.57
C GLY A 171 1.69 -7.27 -1.17
N PRO A 172 1.82 -8.25 -2.06
CA PRO A 172 1.44 -9.63 -1.80
C PRO A 172 2.15 -10.23 -0.59
N VAL A 173 1.44 -11.03 0.20
CA VAL A 173 1.99 -11.69 1.42
C VAL A 173 3.30 -12.44 1.17
N PRO A 174 3.48 -13.20 0.07
CA PRO A 174 4.77 -13.84 -0.22
C PRO A 174 5.92 -12.83 -0.39
N MET A 175 5.67 -11.67 -1.01
CA MET A 175 6.67 -10.60 -1.13
C MET A 175 7.02 -10.02 0.25
N LEU A 176 6.00 -9.69 1.06
CA LEU A 176 6.21 -9.15 2.41
C LEU A 176 7.04 -10.10 3.26
N ARG A 177 6.73 -11.41 3.21
CA ARG A 177 7.48 -12.45 3.93
C ARG A 177 8.94 -12.53 3.46
N ALA A 178 9.17 -12.48 2.15
CA ALA A 178 10.52 -12.53 1.58
C ALA A 178 11.34 -11.28 1.97
N VAL A 179 10.74 -10.09 1.92
CA VAL A 179 11.38 -8.84 2.36
C VAL A 179 11.69 -8.86 3.85
N HIS A 180 10.73 -9.30 4.67
CA HIS A 180 10.91 -9.41 6.12
C HIS A 180 12.10 -10.31 6.51
N GLY A 181 12.33 -11.39 5.76
CA GLY A 181 13.39 -12.38 6.01
C GLY A 181 14.79 -11.96 5.56
N LEU A 182 14.97 -10.81 4.89
CA LEU A 182 16.29 -10.34 4.48
C LEU A 182 17.13 -9.89 5.68
N SER A 183 18.40 -10.29 5.71
CA SER A 183 19.31 -9.98 6.82
C SER A 183 19.64 -8.49 6.96
N ASN A 184 19.66 -7.74 5.85
CA ASN A 184 19.89 -6.31 5.84
C ASN A 184 18.64 -5.47 6.14
N VAL A 185 17.47 -6.09 6.24
CA VAL A 185 16.22 -5.43 6.69
C VAL A 185 16.15 -5.52 8.21
N THR A 186 16.66 -4.54 8.91
CA THR A 186 16.80 -4.55 10.38
C THR A 186 15.59 -4.00 11.12
N GLY A 187 14.65 -3.34 10.41
CA GLY A 187 13.39 -2.86 10.95
C GLY A 187 12.42 -2.51 9.84
N GLY A 188 11.18 -2.22 10.19
CA GLY A 188 10.22 -1.80 9.17
C GLY A 188 8.77 -1.84 9.58
N GLN A 189 7.93 -1.44 8.64
CA GLN A 189 6.48 -1.43 8.70
C GLN A 189 5.93 -2.14 7.47
N PHE A 190 4.98 -3.03 7.67
CA PHE A 190 4.43 -3.89 6.62
C PHE A 190 2.91 -3.76 6.59
N SER A 191 2.37 -3.36 5.44
CA SER A 191 0.93 -3.24 5.21
C SER A 191 0.37 -4.57 4.70
N PHE A 192 -0.52 -5.17 5.48
CA PHE A 192 -1.14 -6.45 5.18
C PHE A 192 -2.48 -6.27 4.49
N GLU A 193 -2.75 -7.15 3.54
CA GLU A 193 -4.08 -7.34 2.96
C GLU A 193 -4.77 -8.52 3.64
N ALA A 194 -6.05 -8.37 3.93
CA ALA A 194 -6.90 -9.45 4.40
C ALA A 194 -8.30 -9.35 3.80
N ARG A 195 -9.00 -10.47 3.72
CA ARG A 195 -10.43 -10.44 3.39
C ARG A 195 -11.17 -9.75 4.53
N MET A 196 -11.91 -8.70 4.19
CA MET A 196 -12.65 -7.90 5.15
C MET A 196 -14.15 -8.03 4.90
N ALA A 197 -14.92 -8.18 5.97
CA ALA A 197 -16.36 -8.03 5.91
C ALA A 197 -16.78 -6.62 6.35
N CYS A 198 -16.64 -6.27 7.64
CA CYS A 198 -17.04 -4.95 8.13
C CYS A 198 -16.05 -3.84 7.78
N GLY A 199 -14.74 -4.09 7.83
CA GLY A 199 -13.68 -3.09 7.56
C GLY A 199 -13.36 -2.14 8.71
N PHE A 200 -14.07 -2.22 9.85
CA PHE A 200 -13.88 -1.30 11.01
C PHE A 200 -13.74 -2.02 12.37
N GLY A 201 -13.50 -3.35 12.35
CA GLY A 201 -13.14 -4.09 13.55
C GLY A 201 -14.28 -4.78 14.31
N ALA A 202 -15.52 -4.77 13.83
CA ALA A 202 -16.65 -5.39 14.54
C ALA A 202 -16.70 -6.92 14.38
N CYS A 203 -16.43 -7.45 13.16
CA CYS A 203 -16.69 -8.85 12.82
C CYS A 203 -15.52 -9.82 13.07
N VAL A 204 -14.36 -9.35 13.44
CA VAL A 204 -13.09 -10.08 13.64
C VAL A 204 -12.61 -10.97 12.48
N GLY A 205 -13.26 -10.91 11.32
CA GLY A 205 -12.99 -11.80 10.17
C GLY A 205 -11.63 -11.59 9.50
N CYS A 206 -10.99 -10.42 9.69
CA CYS A 206 -9.65 -10.10 9.16
C CYS A 206 -8.53 -10.30 10.20
N THR A 207 -8.75 -11.12 11.22
CA THR A 207 -7.77 -11.36 12.29
C THR A 207 -6.57 -12.14 11.77
N ILE A 208 -5.37 -11.66 12.11
CA ILE A 208 -4.09 -12.34 11.93
C ILE A 208 -3.43 -12.58 13.29
N GLN A 209 -2.53 -13.55 13.37
CA GLN A 209 -1.71 -13.78 14.56
C GLN A 209 -0.48 -12.87 14.51
N THR A 210 -0.18 -12.20 15.61
CA THR A 210 1.01 -11.39 15.81
C THR A 210 1.75 -11.80 17.08
N ALA A 211 2.96 -11.31 17.27
CA ALA A 211 3.73 -11.57 18.49
C ALA A 211 3.01 -11.08 19.76
N ASP A 212 2.17 -10.05 19.63
CA ASP A 212 1.37 -9.48 20.72
C ASP A 212 -0.04 -10.12 20.83
N GLY A 213 -0.30 -11.23 20.13
CA GLY A 213 -1.59 -11.90 20.06
C GLY A 213 -2.41 -11.57 18.80
N PRO A 214 -3.70 -11.95 18.77
CA PRO A 214 -4.55 -11.75 17.59
C PRO A 214 -4.87 -10.27 17.38
N LYS A 215 -4.65 -9.78 16.15
CA LYS A 215 -4.94 -8.40 15.72
C LYS A 215 -5.78 -8.39 14.44
N ARG A 216 -6.70 -7.43 14.33
CA ARG A 216 -7.57 -7.26 13.16
C ARG A 216 -6.91 -6.32 12.17
N VAL A 217 -6.67 -6.78 10.95
CA VAL A 217 -6.03 -5.98 9.91
C VAL A 217 -6.77 -4.66 9.65
N CYS A 218 -8.10 -4.65 9.70
CA CYS A 218 -8.90 -3.46 9.42
C CYS A 218 -8.92 -2.41 10.55
N LYS A 219 -8.53 -2.75 11.78
CA LYS A 219 -8.59 -1.85 12.94
C LYS A 219 -7.24 -1.66 13.59
N ASP A 220 -6.54 -2.78 13.85
CA ASP A 220 -5.25 -2.79 14.57
C ASP A 220 -4.07 -2.64 13.59
N GLY A 221 -4.30 -2.91 12.27
CA GLY A 221 -3.50 -2.66 11.09
C GLY A 221 -4.17 -1.66 10.14
N PRO A 222 -3.94 -1.70 8.82
CA PRO A 222 -3.23 -2.76 8.08
C PRO A 222 -1.72 -2.76 8.25
N VAL A 223 -1.12 -1.70 8.78
CA VAL A 223 0.31 -1.55 8.94
C VAL A 223 0.75 -2.08 10.31
N PHE A 224 1.66 -3.05 10.28
CA PHE A 224 2.27 -3.66 11.47
C PHE A 224 3.78 -3.47 11.42
N ARG A 225 4.40 -3.38 12.60
CA ARG A 225 5.87 -3.31 12.71
C ARG A 225 6.48 -4.69 12.44
N LYS A 226 7.71 -4.70 11.95
CA LYS A 226 8.44 -5.93 11.62
C LYS A 226 8.42 -6.94 12.78
N GLU A 227 8.67 -6.48 13.99
CA GLU A 227 8.73 -7.30 15.19
C GLU A 227 7.39 -7.88 15.66
N GLU A 228 6.26 -7.33 15.18
CA GLU A 228 4.93 -7.85 15.51
C GLU A 228 4.51 -9.05 14.62
N ILE A 229 5.19 -9.23 13.48
CA ILE A 229 4.73 -10.15 12.43
C ILE A 229 5.22 -11.57 12.72
N LEU A 230 4.29 -12.51 12.74
CA LEU A 230 4.55 -13.96 12.72
C LEU A 230 4.22 -14.51 11.33
N TRP A 231 5.13 -15.35 10.78
CA TRP A 231 5.02 -15.95 9.44
C TRP A 231 4.74 -17.44 9.48
#